data_8d73847ca8756d62030a2297d30891b9
#
_entry.id   8d73847ca8756d62030a2297d30891b9
#
_cell.length_a   1.000
_cell.length_b   1.000
_cell.length_c   1.000
_cell.angle_alpha   90.00
_cell.angle_beta   90.00
_cell.angle_gamma   90.00
#
_symmetry.space_group_name_H-M   'P 1'
#
loop_
_entity.id
_entity.type
_entity.pdbx_description
1 polymer ?
#
loop_
_entity_poly.entity_id
_entity_poly.type
_entity_poly.pdbx_seq_one_letter_code
_entity_poly.pdbx_strand_id
1 'polypeptide(L)'
;MRFVALVLLLFLSGCLESTVEEGRVFTVETLNRPEDAGPMYSMKDNLSEGPVLVLFIGVGCIGCKDWTDDLREHHNDWMAQEPPLQIVSVERYLNFETKEDVAEEFGFTDSNHYTPWPIVLPTDDDSIQRIEDQANLSQSIFEYYGLPGTPALFLIDQDGVIQWESDTYYPNENSIDEIEKAYN
;
A
#
# COMPACT_ATOMS: atom_id res chain seq x y z
N MET A 1 3.66 22.06 -70.63
CA MET A 1 4.31 22.15 -69.29
C MET A 1 3.35 21.53 -68.29
N ARG A 2 3.69 20.33 -67.80
CA ARG A 2 2.91 19.59 -66.80
C ARG A 2 3.62 19.76 -65.46
N PHE A 3 3.00 20.44 -64.51
CA PHE A 3 3.47 20.54 -63.11
C PHE A 3 3.06 19.26 -62.37
N VAL A 4 4.06 18.48 -61.94
CA VAL A 4 3.87 17.36 -61.01
C VAL A 4 3.97 17.94 -59.61
N ALA A 5 2.86 17.97 -58.91
CA ALA A 5 2.84 18.33 -57.48
C ALA A 5 3.27 17.11 -56.65
N LEU A 6 4.46 17.23 -56.06
CA LEU A 6 4.99 16.22 -55.12
C LEU A 6 4.36 16.48 -53.76
N VAL A 7 3.40 15.61 -53.36
CA VAL A 7 2.80 15.67 -52.00
C VAL A 7 3.71 14.91 -51.06
N LEU A 8 4.44 15.62 -50.22
CA LEU A 8 5.27 15.07 -49.16
C LEU A 8 4.39 14.69 -47.96
N LEU A 9 4.03 13.43 -47.83
CA LEU A 9 3.36 12.87 -46.65
C LEU A 9 4.39 12.73 -45.52
N LEU A 10 4.41 13.71 -44.60
CA LEU A 10 5.11 13.59 -43.32
C LEU A 10 4.31 12.63 -42.42
N PHE A 11 4.78 11.40 -42.30
CA PHE A 11 4.36 10.48 -41.24
C PHE A 11 4.93 11.01 -39.92
N LEU A 12 4.13 11.72 -39.14
CA LEU A 12 4.34 11.95 -37.73
C LEU A 12 4.08 10.62 -37.03
N SER A 13 5.10 9.78 -36.93
CA SER A 13 5.13 8.70 -35.95
C SER A 13 5.28 9.33 -34.57
N GLY A 14 4.13 9.72 -33.99
CA GLY A 14 4.06 9.99 -32.57
C GLY A 14 4.35 8.66 -31.85
N CYS A 15 5.54 8.54 -31.26
CA CYS A 15 5.74 7.57 -30.20
C CYS A 15 4.72 7.95 -29.11
N LEU A 16 3.65 7.15 -28.95
CA LEU A 16 2.97 7.07 -27.68
C LEU A 16 3.99 6.40 -26.74
N GLU A 17 4.75 7.21 -26.03
CA GLU A 17 5.37 6.75 -24.79
C GLU A 17 4.19 6.44 -23.84
N SER A 18 3.83 5.17 -23.72
CA SER A 18 3.11 4.71 -22.57
C SER A 18 4.03 5.03 -21.39
N THR A 19 3.68 6.02 -20.59
CA THR A 19 4.31 6.22 -19.29
C THR A 19 3.97 4.98 -18.46
N VAL A 20 4.88 4.01 -18.42
CA VAL A 20 4.81 2.91 -17.46
C VAL A 20 4.88 3.60 -16.10
N GLU A 21 3.85 3.44 -15.30
CA GLU A 21 3.85 3.95 -13.94
C GLU A 21 4.98 3.23 -13.19
N GLU A 22 5.95 4.01 -12.73
CA GLU A 22 7.09 3.44 -12.00
C GLU A 22 6.62 2.98 -10.62
N GLY A 23 6.87 1.71 -10.30
CA GLY A 23 6.52 1.12 -9.01
C GLY A 23 7.24 1.79 -7.84
N ARG A 24 6.53 1.90 -6.72
CA ARG A 24 7.02 2.52 -5.49
C ARG A 24 6.92 1.54 -4.32
N VAL A 25 7.97 1.55 -3.51
CA VAL A 25 8.10 0.71 -2.31
C VAL A 25 8.66 1.55 -1.14
N PHE A 26 8.70 0.95 0.04
CA PHE A 26 9.35 1.53 1.22
C PHE A 26 9.97 0.45 2.10
N THR A 27 10.92 0.87 2.95
CA THR A 27 11.55 0.04 3.97
C THR A 27 11.55 0.84 5.27
N VAL A 28 10.89 0.33 6.32
CA VAL A 28 10.64 1.06 7.56
C VAL A 28 10.67 0.14 8.78
N GLU A 29 10.80 0.72 9.97
CA GLU A 29 10.72 -0.02 11.23
C GLU A 29 9.33 -0.62 11.45
N THR A 30 9.29 -1.77 12.14
CA THR A 30 8.07 -2.44 12.60
C THR A 30 7.85 -2.23 14.10
N LEU A 31 6.72 -2.70 14.61
CA LEU A 31 6.48 -2.85 16.05
C LEU A 31 7.40 -3.92 16.69
N ASN A 32 8.04 -4.75 15.86
CA ASN A 32 8.95 -5.83 16.24
C ASN A 32 8.27 -6.93 17.07
N ARG A 33 7.08 -7.34 16.65
CA ARG A 33 6.33 -8.49 17.17
C ARG A 33 6.67 -9.75 16.37
N PRO A 34 6.26 -10.95 16.82
CA PRO A 34 6.41 -12.18 16.03
C PRO A 34 5.77 -12.08 14.62
N GLU A 35 4.62 -11.44 14.52
CA GLU A 35 3.84 -11.24 13.27
C GLU A 35 4.54 -10.31 12.27
N ASP A 36 5.46 -9.47 12.75
CA ASP A 36 6.16 -8.49 11.91
C ASP A 36 7.37 -9.10 11.17
N ALA A 37 7.74 -10.37 11.48
CA ALA A 37 8.87 -11.10 10.90
C ALA A 37 10.24 -10.40 11.07
N GLY A 38 10.36 -9.44 12.00
CA GLY A 38 11.62 -8.75 12.32
C GLY A 38 11.46 -7.23 12.53
N PRO A 39 12.56 -6.54 12.83
CA PRO A 39 12.52 -5.12 13.18
C PRO A 39 12.31 -4.17 11.98
N MET A 40 12.47 -4.66 10.77
CA MET A 40 12.33 -3.88 9.53
C MET A 40 11.38 -4.60 8.56
N TYR A 41 10.49 -3.85 7.96
CA TYR A 41 9.62 -4.30 6.88
C TYR A 41 10.15 -3.77 5.54
N SER A 42 10.31 -4.66 4.57
CA SER A 42 10.63 -4.32 3.19
C SER A 42 9.41 -4.61 2.31
N MET A 43 8.77 -3.57 1.81
CA MET A 43 7.64 -3.73 0.91
C MET A 43 8.05 -4.48 -0.38
N LYS A 44 9.24 -4.21 -0.92
CA LYS A 44 9.76 -4.90 -2.10
C LYS A 44 9.86 -6.42 -1.92
N ASP A 45 10.33 -6.87 -0.74
CA ASP A 45 10.47 -8.30 -0.48
C ASP A 45 9.09 -8.96 -0.40
N ASN A 46 8.12 -8.31 0.26
CA ASN A 46 6.74 -8.80 0.33
C ASN A 46 6.07 -8.82 -1.06
N LEU A 47 6.23 -7.78 -1.88
CA LEU A 47 5.71 -7.76 -3.26
C LEU A 47 6.31 -8.86 -4.15
N SER A 48 7.49 -9.39 -3.84
CA SER A 48 8.06 -10.54 -4.55
C SER A 48 7.28 -11.85 -4.30
N GLU A 49 6.54 -11.93 -3.21
CA GLU A 49 5.70 -13.07 -2.84
C GLU A 49 4.26 -12.92 -3.35
N GLY A 50 3.72 -11.68 -3.36
CA GLY A 50 2.36 -11.38 -3.80
C GLY A 50 2.00 -9.91 -3.62
N PRO A 51 0.83 -9.47 -4.10
CA PRO A 51 0.32 -8.12 -3.85
C PRO A 51 0.18 -7.81 -2.36
N VAL A 52 0.23 -6.51 -2.03
CA VAL A 52 0.13 -6.03 -0.65
C VAL A 52 -1.01 -5.03 -0.51
N LEU A 53 -1.92 -5.31 0.41
CA LEU A 53 -2.93 -4.36 0.87
C LEU A 53 -2.33 -3.52 2.01
N VAL A 54 -2.14 -2.24 1.77
CA VAL A 54 -1.62 -1.26 2.74
C VAL A 54 -2.79 -0.59 3.43
N LEU A 55 -2.90 -0.71 4.75
CA LEU A 55 -3.89 -0.04 5.60
C LEU A 55 -3.20 1.02 6.46
N PHE A 56 -3.44 2.29 6.20
CA PHE A 56 -3.00 3.38 7.07
C PHE A 56 -3.91 3.52 8.28
N ILE A 57 -3.31 3.46 9.49
CA ILE A 57 -4.01 3.42 10.77
C ILE A 57 -3.62 4.57 11.70
N GLY A 58 -4.40 4.75 12.76
CA GLY A 58 -4.13 5.54 13.95
C GLY A 58 -4.92 5.00 15.12
N VAL A 59 -4.40 5.09 16.33
CA VAL A 59 -4.98 4.53 17.56
C VAL A 59 -6.38 5.10 17.85
N GLY A 60 -6.57 6.41 17.66
CA GLY A 60 -7.85 7.09 17.83
C GLY A 60 -8.86 6.91 16.71
N CYS A 61 -8.54 6.19 15.66
CA CYS A 61 -9.31 6.08 14.43
C CYS A 61 -10.33 4.93 14.49
N ILE A 62 -11.62 5.25 14.64
CA ILE A 62 -12.68 4.22 14.71
C ILE A 62 -12.78 3.44 13.41
N GLY A 63 -12.75 4.10 12.23
CA GLY A 63 -12.79 3.42 10.95
C GLY A 63 -11.60 2.47 10.74
N CYS A 64 -10.41 2.79 11.31
CA CYS A 64 -9.26 1.91 11.27
C CYS A 64 -9.49 0.60 12.03
N LYS A 65 -10.17 0.67 13.18
CA LYS A 65 -10.56 -0.49 13.98
C LYS A 65 -11.55 -1.38 13.23
N ASP A 66 -12.57 -0.77 12.66
CA ASP A 66 -13.59 -1.48 11.87
C ASP A 66 -12.96 -2.16 10.64
N TRP A 67 -12.07 -1.47 9.90
CA TRP A 67 -11.32 -2.06 8.80
C TRP A 67 -10.39 -3.20 9.26
N THR A 68 -9.69 -3.03 10.38
CA THR A 68 -8.83 -4.08 10.94
C THR A 68 -9.63 -5.34 11.25
N ASP A 69 -10.80 -5.19 11.86
CA ASP A 69 -11.65 -6.32 12.24
C ASP A 69 -12.21 -7.04 11.01
N ASP A 70 -12.68 -6.28 10.00
CA ASP A 70 -13.20 -6.82 8.75
C ASP A 70 -12.11 -7.58 7.95
N LEU A 71 -10.94 -6.97 7.75
CA LEU A 71 -9.81 -7.59 7.06
C LEU A 71 -9.27 -8.83 7.76
N ARG A 72 -9.32 -8.86 9.11
CA ARG A 72 -8.85 -10.01 9.90
C ARG A 72 -9.67 -11.27 9.62
N GLU A 73 -10.97 -11.14 9.32
CA GLU A 73 -11.82 -12.28 8.98
C GLU A 73 -11.39 -12.96 7.68
N HIS A 74 -10.82 -12.20 6.73
CA HIS A 74 -10.41 -12.68 5.40
C HIS A 74 -8.93 -13.02 5.30
N HIS A 75 -8.09 -12.55 6.23
CA HIS A 75 -6.63 -12.65 6.16
C HIS A 75 -6.10 -14.08 5.90
N ASN A 76 -6.61 -15.08 6.61
CA ASN A 76 -6.13 -16.46 6.44
C ASN A 76 -6.46 -17.03 5.04
N ASP A 77 -7.62 -16.70 4.51
CA ASP A 77 -8.05 -17.16 3.19
C ASP A 77 -7.23 -16.49 2.09
N TRP A 78 -6.91 -15.20 2.25
CA TRP A 78 -6.06 -14.46 1.32
C TRP A 78 -4.60 -14.93 1.35
N MET A 79 -4.06 -15.23 2.54
CA MET A 79 -2.71 -15.79 2.67
C MET A 79 -2.58 -17.22 2.11
N ALA A 80 -3.69 -17.94 1.93
CA ALA A 80 -3.71 -19.28 1.33
C ALA A 80 -3.82 -19.27 -0.21
N GLN A 81 -3.96 -18.11 -0.83
CA GLN A 81 -4.02 -17.96 -2.30
C GLN A 81 -2.62 -18.03 -2.94
N GLU A 82 -2.56 -18.19 -4.26
CA GLU A 82 -1.31 -18.18 -5.03
C GLU A 82 -1.43 -17.21 -6.23
N PRO A 83 -0.70 -16.07 -6.20
CA PRO A 83 0.13 -15.57 -5.11
C PRO A 83 -0.71 -15.17 -3.89
N PRO A 84 -0.16 -15.09 -2.66
CA PRO A 84 -0.92 -14.65 -1.48
C PRO A 84 -1.20 -13.15 -1.55
N LEU A 85 -2.39 -12.71 -1.09
CA LEU A 85 -2.65 -11.31 -0.81
C LEU A 85 -2.22 -11.01 0.63
N GLN A 86 -1.18 -10.21 0.77
CA GLN A 86 -0.60 -9.83 2.07
C GLN A 86 -1.22 -8.53 2.57
N ILE A 87 -1.16 -8.28 3.88
CA ILE A 87 -1.61 -7.03 4.49
C ILE A 87 -0.46 -6.44 5.29
N VAL A 88 -0.37 -5.10 5.32
CA VAL A 88 0.48 -4.34 6.22
C VAL A 88 -0.28 -3.15 6.77
N SER A 89 -0.24 -2.94 8.09
CA SER A 89 -0.74 -1.72 8.72
C SER A 89 0.38 -0.70 8.88
N VAL A 90 0.11 0.54 8.48
CA VAL A 90 1.07 1.65 8.49
C VAL A 90 0.56 2.71 9.47
N GLU A 91 1.26 2.88 10.60
CA GLU A 91 0.92 3.92 11.57
C GLU A 91 1.21 5.32 11.01
N ARG A 92 0.22 6.23 11.13
CA ARG A 92 0.30 7.58 10.53
C ARG A 92 0.70 8.69 11.53
N TYR A 93 0.46 8.49 12.82
CA TYR A 93 0.44 9.57 13.79
C TYR A 93 1.50 9.47 14.89
N LEU A 94 2.67 8.86 14.63
CA LEU A 94 3.77 8.72 15.60
C LEU A 94 4.26 10.06 16.19
N ASN A 95 3.88 11.19 15.62
CA ASN A 95 4.11 12.50 16.21
C ASN A 95 3.20 12.79 17.42
N PHE A 96 2.11 12.04 17.59
CA PHE A 96 1.08 12.22 18.62
C PHE A 96 0.80 10.94 19.41
N GLU A 97 1.02 9.78 18.78
CA GLU A 97 0.78 8.44 19.32
C GLU A 97 2.12 7.74 19.55
N THR A 98 2.22 6.95 20.62
CA THR A 98 3.44 6.21 20.94
C THR A 98 3.39 4.79 20.37
N LYS A 99 4.56 4.15 20.24
CA LYS A 99 4.65 2.73 19.87
C LYS A 99 3.85 1.85 20.84
N GLU A 100 3.84 2.20 22.10
CA GLU A 100 3.09 1.53 23.17
C GLU A 100 1.59 1.64 22.93
N ASP A 101 1.08 2.83 22.59
CA ASP A 101 -0.35 3.03 22.28
C ASP A 101 -0.78 2.17 21.07
N VAL A 102 0.05 2.11 20.02
CA VAL A 102 -0.18 1.27 18.83
C VAL A 102 -0.17 -0.21 19.21
N ALA A 103 0.79 -0.63 20.06
CA ALA A 103 0.87 -2.01 20.53
C ALA A 103 -0.36 -2.41 21.37
N GLU A 104 -0.83 -1.52 22.25
CA GLU A 104 -2.02 -1.76 23.08
C GLU A 104 -3.29 -1.89 22.25
N GLU A 105 -3.44 -1.07 21.20
CA GLU A 105 -4.65 -1.07 20.37
C GLU A 105 -4.67 -2.19 19.35
N PHE A 106 -3.55 -2.42 18.64
CA PHE A 106 -3.50 -3.31 17.48
C PHE A 106 -2.52 -4.47 17.61
N GLY A 107 -1.55 -4.38 18.53
CA GLY A 107 -0.38 -5.24 18.57
C GLY A 107 -0.50 -6.48 19.42
N PHE A 108 -1.21 -6.43 20.53
CA PHE A 108 -1.30 -7.56 21.45
C PHE A 108 -2.41 -8.52 21.05
N THR A 109 -2.16 -9.83 21.22
CA THR A 109 -3.11 -10.88 20.82
C THR A 109 -4.42 -10.87 21.63
N ASP A 110 -4.47 -10.16 22.75
CA ASP A 110 -5.66 -9.92 23.56
C ASP A 110 -6.31 -8.55 23.32
N SER A 111 -5.75 -7.77 22.39
CA SER A 111 -6.41 -6.53 21.92
C SER A 111 -7.67 -6.85 21.11
N ASN A 112 -8.71 -6.03 21.26
CA ASN A 112 -9.94 -6.17 20.48
C ASN A 112 -9.70 -6.02 18.96
N HIS A 113 -8.72 -5.19 18.59
CA HIS A 113 -8.38 -4.88 17.19
C HIS A 113 -7.02 -5.46 16.78
N TYR A 114 -6.64 -6.61 17.38
CA TYR A 114 -5.39 -7.29 17.06
C TYR A 114 -5.22 -7.54 15.56
N THR A 115 -4.03 -7.20 15.03
CA THR A 115 -3.64 -7.43 13.63
C THR A 115 -2.68 -8.61 13.53
N PRO A 116 -3.04 -9.72 12.84
CA PRO A 116 -2.15 -10.87 12.63
C PRO A 116 -1.14 -10.69 11.49
N TRP A 117 -0.95 -9.47 11.02
CA TRP A 117 -0.01 -9.07 9.96
C TRP A 117 0.93 -7.96 10.45
N PRO A 118 2.00 -7.60 9.71
CA PRO A 118 2.96 -6.57 10.12
C PRO A 118 2.33 -5.21 10.41
N ILE A 119 2.79 -4.57 11.49
CA ILE A 119 2.54 -3.15 11.78
C ILE A 119 3.86 -2.39 11.63
N VAL A 120 3.87 -1.40 10.74
CA VAL A 120 5.04 -0.57 10.47
C VAL A 120 4.86 0.85 10.99
N LEU A 121 5.97 1.47 11.34
CA LEU A 121 6.04 2.70 12.11
C LEU A 121 6.89 3.77 11.38
N PRO A 122 6.51 4.19 10.15
CA PRO A 122 7.26 5.23 9.44
C PRO A 122 7.14 6.57 10.14
N THR A 123 8.20 7.36 10.01
CA THR A 123 8.26 8.77 10.39
C THR A 123 8.02 9.67 9.18
N ASP A 124 7.84 10.97 9.39
CA ASP A 124 7.72 11.94 8.29
C ASP A 124 9.01 12.06 7.44
N ASP A 125 10.17 11.57 7.97
CA ASP A 125 11.44 11.55 7.26
C ASP A 125 11.67 10.30 6.39
N ASP A 126 10.81 9.26 6.55
CA ASP A 126 10.91 8.03 5.77
C ASP A 126 10.40 8.24 4.35
N SER A 127 11.28 7.97 3.40
CA SER A 127 11.05 8.24 1.99
C SER A 127 10.49 7.04 1.25
N ILE A 128 9.64 7.32 0.26
CA ILE A 128 9.30 6.33 -0.75
C ILE A 128 10.53 6.00 -1.60
N GLN A 129 10.61 4.78 -2.08
CA GLN A 129 11.73 4.25 -2.85
C GLN A 129 11.25 3.78 -4.22
N ARG A 130 12.13 3.81 -5.20
CA ARG A 130 11.91 3.18 -6.50
C ARG A 130 12.06 1.66 -6.36
N ILE A 131 11.15 0.89 -6.96
CA ILE A 131 11.16 -0.57 -6.80
C ILE A 131 12.40 -1.24 -7.40
N GLU A 132 12.95 -0.71 -8.50
CA GLU A 132 14.05 -1.35 -9.23
C GLU A 132 15.34 -1.42 -8.41
N ASP A 133 15.75 -0.30 -7.84
CA ASP A 133 17.04 -0.14 -7.17
C ASP A 133 16.96 0.29 -5.70
N GLN A 134 15.74 0.46 -5.17
CA GLN A 134 15.45 0.95 -3.82
C GLN A 134 16.08 2.31 -3.50
N ALA A 135 16.33 3.12 -4.52
CA ALA A 135 16.80 4.48 -4.33
C ALA A 135 15.71 5.34 -3.68
N ASN A 136 16.05 6.04 -2.60
CA ASN A 136 15.13 6.98 -1.94
C ASN A 136 14.78 8.11 -2.90
N LEU A 137 13.50 8.45 -2.94
CA LEU A 137 12.98 9.61 -3.65
C LEU A 137 12.85 10.80 -2.70
N SER A 138 12.62 11.99 -3.23
CA SER A 138 12.48 13.22 -2.42
C SER A 138 11.12 13.33 -1.72
N GLN A 139 10.23 12.39 -1.92
CA GLN A 139 8.86 12.36 -1.41
C GLN A 139 8.80 11.41 -0.22
N SER A 140 8.15 11.83 0.87
CA SER A 140 7.87 10.94 1.99
C SER A 140 6.81 9.90 1.63
N ILE A 141 6.71 8.83 2.44
CA ILE A 141 5.67 7.81 2.27
C ILE A 141 4.29 8.46 2.29
N PHE A 142 4.04 9.34 3.26
CA PHE A 142 2.73 9.96 3.44
C PHE A 142 2.37 10.95 2.32
N GLU A 143 3.36 11.67 1.77
CA GLU A 143 3.15 12.54 0.63
C GLU A 143 2.84 11.76 -0.65
N TYR A 144 3.48 10.60 -0.84
CA TYR A 144 3.24 9.76 -2.01
C TYR A 144 1.79 9.25 -2.06
N TYR A 145 1.30 8.74 -0.93
CA TYR A 145 -0.08 8.25 -0.86
C TYR A 145 -1.12 9.37 -0.73
N GLY A 146 -0.69 10.64 -0.64
CA GLY A 146 -1.60 11.80 -0.61
C GLY A 146 -2.60 11.81 0.53
N LEU A 147 -2.21 11.26 1.69
CA LEU A 147 -3.12 10.92 2.78
C LEU A 147 -3.77 12.15 3.44
N PRO A 148 -5.08 12.36 3.29
CA PRO A 148 -5.80 13.39 4.04
C PRO A 148 -6.05 12.99 5.51
N GLY A 149 -5.98 11.68 5.83
CA GLY A 149 -6.26 11.11 7.15
C GLY A 149 -6.30 9.59 7.12
N THR A 150 -6.78 8.98 8.19
CA THR A 150 -6.97 7.53 8.33
C THR A 150 -8.45 7.20 8.61
N PRO A 151 -8.92 5.98 8.24
CA PRO A 151 -8.20 4.98 7.47
C PRO A 151 -7.99 5.41 6.01
N ALA A 152 -6.97 4.86 5.38
CA ALA A 152 -6.82 4.84 3.93
C ALA A 152 -6.24 3.49 3.53
N LEU A 153 -6.78 2.88 2.47
CA LEU A 153 -6.35 1.58 2.00
C LEU A 153 -5.90 1.67 0.54
N PHE A 154 -4.82 0.94 0.24
CA PHE A 154 -4.27 0.85 -1.11
C PHE A 154 -3.87 -0.58 -1.41
N LEU A 155 -4.34 -1.13 -2.52
CA LEU A 155 -3.84 -2.40 -3.04
C LEU A 155 -2.70 -2.13 -4.01
N ILE A 156 -1.55 -2.70 -3.73
CA ILE A 156 -0.32 -2.54 -4.49
C ILE A 156 0.01 -3.87 -5.17
N ASP A 157 0.19 -3.87 -6.48
CA ASP A 157 0.59 -5.05 -7.22
C ASP A 157 2.09 -5.38 -7.07
N GLN A 158 2.52 -6.53 -7.62
CA GLN A 158 3.90 -7.00 -7.54
C GLN A 158 4.90 -6.08 -8.26
N ASP A 159 4.45 -5.21 -9.15
CA ASP A 159 5.27 -4.18 -9.80
C ASP A 159 5.38 -2.88 -8.97
N GLY A 160 4.72 -2.82 -7.80
CA GLY A 160 4.73 -1.66 -6.91
C GLY A 160 3.79 -0.53 -7.33
N VAL A 161 2.78 -0.85 -8.14
CA VAL A 161 1.80 0.10 -8.66
C VAL A 161 0.48 -0.01 -7.90
N ILE A 162 -0.15 1.12 -7.58
CA ILE A 162 -1.46 1.17 -6.93
C ILE A 162 -2.53 0.70 -7.92
N GLN A 163 -3.24 -0.38 -7.59
CA GLN A 163 -4.32 -0.94 -8.40
C GLN A 163 -5.71 -0.54 -7.90
N TRP A 164 -5.82 -0.25 -6.61
CA TRP A 164 -7.08 0.15 -5.99
C TRP A 164 -6.82 0.99 -4.74
N GLU A 165 -7.74 1.90 -4.44
CA GLU A 165 -7.79 2.65 -3.19
C GLU A 165 -9.21 2.68 -2.63
N SER A 166 -9.35 2.67 -1.32
CA SER A 166 -10.65 2.82 -0.66
C SER A 166 -11.08 4.29 -0.64
N ASP A 167 -12.33 4.53 -0.99
CA ASP A 167 -13.00 5.84 -0.90
C ASP A 167 -13.89 5.97 0.36
N THR A 168 -13.90 4.94 1.24
CA THR A 168 -14.80 4.88 2.39
C THR A 168 -14.07 4.91 3.73
N TYR A 169 -14.65 5.64 4.71
CA TYR A 169 -14.13 5.66 6.08
C TYR A 169 -14.42 4.35 6.85
N TYR A 170 -15.55 3.72 6.58
CA TYR A 170 -15.93 2.43 7.17
C TYR A 170 -15.97 1.35 6.09
N PRO A 171 -15.61 0.09 6.38
CA PRO A 171 -15.89 -1.00 5.47
C PRO A 171 -17.39 -1.09 5.21
N ASN A 172 -17.77 -1.57 4.04
CA ASN A 172 -19.16 -1.76 3.63
C ASN A 172 -19.31 -3.14 2.98
N GLU A 173 -20.55 -3.55 2.69
CA GLU A 173 -20.86 -4.88 2.16
C GLU A 173 -20.09 -5.25 0.86
N ASN A 174 -19.58 -4.26 0.11
CA ASN A 174 -18.87 -4.50 -1.14
C ASN A 174 -17.35 -4.34 -1.00
N SER A 175 -16.83 -3.87 0.17
CA SER A 175 -15.42 -3.52 0.32
C SER A 175 -14.48 -4.69 0.04
N ILE A 176 -14.82 -5.88 0.54
CA ILE A 176 -14.05 -7.11 0.30
C ILE A 176 -14.12 -7.52 -1.16
N ASP A 177 -15.31 -7.51 -1.76
CA ASP A 177 -15.52 -7.84 -3.18
C ASP A 177 -14.70 -6.90 -4.10
N GLU A 178 -14.57 -5.62 -3.75
CA GLU A 178 -13.77 -4.64 -4.51
C GLU A 178 -12.28 -4.96 -4.42
N ILE A 179 -11.77 -5.26 -3.21
CA ILE A 179 -10.38 -5.68 -3.00
C ILE A 179 -10.11 -6.97 -3.80
N GLU A 180 -10.94 -7.98 -3.67
CA GLU A 180 -10.78 -9.26 -4.37
C GLU A 180 -10.84 -9.12 -5.89
N LYS A 181 -11.68 -8.24 -6.39
CA LYS A 181 -11.77 -7.94 -7.83
C LYS A 181 -10.54 -7.20 -8.35
N ALA A 182 -9.94 -6.33 -7.54
CA ALA A 182 -8.74 -5.60 -7.92
C ALA A 182 -7.48 -6.48 -7.83
N TYR A 183 -7.51 -7.50 -6.97
CA TYR A 183 -6.45 -8.49 -6.80
C TYR A 183 -6.43 -9.54 -7.94
N ASN A 184 -7.60 -10.00 -8.46
CA ASN A 184 -7.74 -11.03 -9.50
C ASN A 184 -7.71 -10.46 -10.92
#